data_7ff8e3c45f8e3c802fe5121a3d9ba042
#
_entry.id   7ff8e3c45f8e3c802fe5121a3d9ba042
#
_cell.length_a   1.000
_cell.length_b   1.000
_cell.length_c   1.000
_cell.angle_alpha   90.00
_cell.angle_beta   90.00
_cell.angle_gamma   90.00
#
_symmetry.space_group_name_H-M   'P 1'
#
loop_
_entity.id
_entity.type
_entity.pdbx_description
1 polymer ?
#
loop_
_entity_poly.entity_id
_entity_poly.type
_entity_poly.pdbx_seq_one_letter_code
_entity_poly.pdbx_strand_id
1 'polypeptide(L)'
;MPLAKAFEKKYGVKVELWRALSDKVVQRAVTEAQAKRHAVDVVETNGPELEMLTREKLTSEFYSPYIADLPAFALPPHRQWVSDRMNFFVVGYNTSKVRREELPATYEGFLDPRWKGRLGIEATDAEWMATLIKVWGVERGMNFFRKLSEMKPDVRKGHILLAELVAAGEIHVGLTTYNSNAESMKRRGGPIDWAPVEPVVARPQGIAVMKNAPHPNAALLFADFVLSPEGQELFSSLGRVPASLKVASTLNNFKYTLVDPATVLDESEKWEKIWNELFLKK
;
A
#
# COMPACT_ATOMS: atom_id res chain seq x y z
N MET A 1 -3.29 16.79 5.72
CA MET A 1 -2.17 15.83 5.92
C MET A 1 -0.90 16.59 6.32
N PRO A 2 0.02 15.98 7.10
CA PRO A 2 1.27 16.66 7.48
C PRO A 2 2.10 17.12 6.27
N LEU A 3 2.22 16.29 5.22
CA LEU A 3 2.93 16.67 3.99
C LEU A 3 2.34 17.92 3.33
N ALA A 4 1.03 17.95 3.11
CA ALA A 4 0.36 19.12 2.53
C ALA A 4 0.60 20.39 3.37
N LYS A 5 0.47 20.28 4.70
CA LYS A 5 0.73 21.43 5.61
C LYS A 5 2.19 21.90 5.56
N ALA A 6 3.15 20.97 5.46
CA ALA A 6 4.56 21.32 5.33
C ALA A 6 4.85 22.06 4.02
N PHE A 7 4.27 21.55 2.92
CA PHE A 7 4.34 22.19 1.61
C PHE A 7 3.73 23.59 1.61
N GLU A 8 2.50 23.73 2.13
CA GLU A 8 1.82 25.02 2.25
C GLU A 8 2.64 26.03 3.06
N LYS A 9 3.21 25.57 4.19
CA LYS A 9 4.07 26.42 5.03
C LYS A 9 5.33 26.88 4.31
N LYS A 10 5.92 25.99 3.49
CA LYS A 10 7.19 26.28 2.81
C LYS A 10 7.04 27.17 1.59
N TYR A 11 6.01 26.93 0.80
CA TYR A 11 5.85 27.54 -0.52
C TYR A 11 4.69 28.52 -0.63
N GLY A 12 3.84 28.63 0.40
CA GLY A 12 2.66 29.51 0.37
C GLY A 12 1.56 29.05 -0.60
N VAL A 13 1.66 27.84 -1.16
CA VAL A 13 0.70 27.28 -2.10
C VAL A 13 -0.28 26.37 -1.35
N LYS A 14 -1.58 26.67 -1.43
CA LYS A 14 -2.63 25.89 -0.77
C LYS A 14 -2.80 24.52 -1.44
N VAL A 15 -3.00 23.47 -0.63
CA VAL A 15 -3.27 22.10 -1.08
C VAL A 15 -4.70 21.70 -0.71
N GLU A 16 -5.53 21.51 -1.70
CA GLU A 16 -6.87 20.94 -1.53
C GLU A 16 -6.79 19.41 -1.64
N LEU A 17 -7.08 18.73 -0.53
CA LEU A 17 -6.91 17.30 -0.42
C LEU A 17 -8.24 16.56 -0.44
N TRP A 18 -8.39 15.66 -1.39
CA TRP A 18 -9.45 14.64 -1.38
C TRP A 18 -8.85 13.25 -1.11
N ARG A 19 -9.46 12.48 -0.21
CA ARG A 19 -9.00 11.13 0.18
C ARG A 19 -10.12 10.11 0.03
N ALA A 20 -9.78 8.98 -0.60
CA ALA A 20 -10.66 7.82 -0.72
C ALA A 20 -9.83 6.53 -0.79
N LEU A 21 -10.50 5.40 -0.94
CA LEU A 21 -9.86 4.14 -1.32
C LEU A 21 -9.26 4.27 -2.73
N SER A 22 -8.18 3.56 -3.01
CA SER A 22 -7.43 3.71 -4.27
C SER A 22 -8.27 3.45 -5.51
N ASP A 23 -9.15 2.44 -5.47
CA ASP A 23 -10.12 2.16 -6.54
C ASP A 23 -11.02 3.37 -6.83
N LYS A 24 -11.45 4.10 -5.79
CA LYS A 24 -12.29 5.30 -5.91
C LYS A 24 -11.51 6.50 -6.43
N VAL A 25 -10.23 6.60 -6.09
CA VAL A 25 -9.35 7.65 -6.64
C VAL A 25 -9.22 7.49 -8.15
N VAL A 26 -8.90 6.29 -8.63
CA VAL A 26 -8.80 5.99 -10.07
C VAL A 26 -10.14 6.20 -10.77
N GLN A 27 -11.22 5.62 -10.25
CA GLN A 27 -12.54 5.75 -10.83
C GLN A 27 -12.94 7.21 -11.03
N ARG A 28 -12.69 8.06 -10.02
CA ARG A 28 -12.99 9.48 -10.09
C ARG A 28 -12.12 10.18 -11.14
N ALA A 29 -10.80 9.94 -11.13
CA ALA A 29 -9.89 10.56 -12.09
C ALA A 29 -10.25 10.23 -13.54
N VAL A 30 -10.58 8.96 -13.82
CA VAL A 30 -11.02 8.52 -15.16
C VAL A 30 -12.36 9.17 -15.54
N THR A 31 -13.34 9.16 -14.63
CA THR A 31 -14.68 9.74 -14.89
C THR A 31 -14.60 11.25 -15.15
N GLU A 32 -13.82 11.98 -14.34
CA GLU A 32 -13.62 13.42 -14.54
C GLU A 32 -12.90 13.72 -15.86
N ALA A 33 -11.90 12.92 -16.24
CA ALA A 33 -11.20 13.07 -17.51
C ALA A 33 -12.10 12.82 -18.72
N GLN A 34 -12.94 11.78 -18.68
CA GLN A 34 -13.93 11.49 -19.70
C GLN A 34 -14.95 12.63 -19.87
N ALA A 35 -15.33 13.25 -18.75
CA ALA A 35 -16.19 14.43 -18.73
C ALA A 35 -15.45 15.74 -19.10
N LYS A 36 -14.16 15.67 -19.48
CA LYS A 36 -13.29 16.82 -19.76
C LYS A 36 -13.18 17.80 -18.59
N ARG A 37 -13.33 17.29 -17.36
CA ARG A 37 -13.13 18.04 -16.13
C ARG A 37 -11.74 17.74 -15.60
N HIS A 38 -10.89 18.72 -15.60
CA HIS A 38 -9.51 18.61 -15.14
C HIS A 38 -9.35 19.38 -13.82
N ALA A 39 -9.75 18.76 -12.72
CA ALA A 39 -9.74 19.38 -11.39
C ALA A 39 -8.61 18.88 -10.49
N VAL A 40 -7.86 17.86 -10.93
CA VAL A 40 -6.82 17.20 -10.14
C VAL A 40 -5.44 17.52 -10.72
N ASP A 41 -4.54 18.02 -9.87
CA ASP A 41 -3.16 18.33 -10.23
C ASP A 41 -2.25 17.11 -10.06
N VAL A 42 -2.43 16.38 -8.94
CA VAL A 42 -1.56 15.27 -8.53
C VAL A 42 -2.40 14.14 -7.96
N VAL A 43 -2.02 12.92 -8.28
CA VAL A 43 -2.56 11.70 -7.65
C VAL A 43 -1.45 11.00 -6.90
N GLU A 44 -1.71 10.66 -5.63
CA GLU A 44 -0.86 9.83 -4.78
C GLU A 44 -1.65 8.59 -4.37
N THR A 45 -1.21 7.41 -4.83
CA THR A 45 -1.89 6.13 -4.57
C THR A 45 -0.92 4.95 -4.73
N ASN A 46 -1.43 3.70 -4.80
CA ASN A 46 -0.56 2.53 -4.99
C ASN A 46 -0.07 2.41 -6.43
N GLY A 47 1.00 1.68 -6.63
CA GLY A 47 1.61 1.49 -7.95
C GLY A 47 0.69 0.94 -9.03
N PRO A 48 -0.09 -0.13 -8.80
CA PRO A 48 -1.03 -0.65 -9.82
C PRO A 48 -2.07 0.39 -10.28
N GLU A 49 -2.61 1.18 -9.36
CA GLU A 49 -3.56 2.23 -9.68
C GLU A 49 -2.91 3.40 -10.44
N LEU A 50 -1.66 3.74 -10.13
CA LEU A 50 -0.89 4.72 -10.91
C LEU A 50 -0.58 4.20 -12.32
N GLU A 51 -0.23 2.93 -12.43
CA GLU A 51 -0.02 2.27 -13.72
C GLU A 51 -1.31 2.28 -14.58
N MET A 52 -2.48 2.06 -13.95
CA MET A 52 -3.77 2.16 -14.62
C MET A 52 -4.02 3.58 -15.16
N LEU A 53 -3.78 4.62 -14.35
CA LEU A 53 -3.89 6.01 -14.81
C LEU A 53 -2.93 6.33 -15.96
N THR A 54 -1.75 5.73 -15.95
CA THR A 54 -0.77 5.85 -17.03
C THR A 54 -1.28 5.22 -18.33
N ARG A 55 -1.84 4.01 -18.27
CA ARG A 55 -2.44 3.32 -19.44
C ARG A 55 -3.65 4.06 -20.00
N GLU A 56 -4.42 4.71 -19.15
CA GLU A 56 -5.50 5.63 -19.53
C GLU A 56 -4.99 6.98 -20.10
N LYS A 57 -3.66 7.18 -20.17
CA LYS A 57 -3.00 8.40 -20.67
C LYS A 57 -3.36 9.66 -19.90
N LEU A 58 -3.62 9.52 -18.62
CA LEU A 58 -4.04 10.61 -17.71
C LEU A 58 -2.88 11.24 -16.95
N THR A 59 -1.70 10.64 -16.99
CA THR A 59 -0.49 11.11 -16.30
C THR A 59 0.52 11.69 -17.27
N SER A 60 1.42 12.52 -16.75
CA SER A 60 2.55 13.09 -17.50
C SER A 60 3.86 12.52 -17.01
N GLU A 61 4.79 12.35 -17.93
CA GLU A 61 6.19 12.19 -17.55
C GLU A 61 6.67 13.44 -16.82
N PHE A 62 7.40 13.27 -15.71
CA PHE A 62 7.99 14.37 -14.98
C PHE A 62 9.40 14.04 -14.48
N TYR A 63 10.18 15.06 -14.21
CA TYR A 63 11.55 14.97 -13.73
C TYR A 63 11.68 15.71 -12.41
N SER A 64 12.49 15.16 -11.53
CA SER A 64 12.89 15.76 -10.27
C SER A 64 14.37 15.44 -10.04
N PRO A 65 15.17 16.36 -9.50
CA PRO A 65 16.56 16.07 -9.15
C PRO A 65 16.67 14.95 -8.09
N TYR A 66 15.63 14.76 -7.28
CA TYR A 66 15.60 13.75 -6.23
C TYR A 66 15.31 12.32 -6.73
N ILE A 67 14.96 12.16 -8.01
CA ILE A 67 14.82 10.84 -8.64
C ILE A 67 16.15 10.05 -8.59
N ALA A 68 17.29 10.75 -8.63
CA ALA A 68 18.61 10.13 -8.52
C ALA A 68 18.85 9.42 -7.16
N ASP A 69 18.10 9.77 -6.14
CA ASP A 69 18.18 9.18 -4.81
C ASP A 69 17.21 7.98 -4.59
N LEU A 70 16.49 7.58 -5.63
CA LEU A 70 15.52 6.50 -5.56
C LEU A 70 16.10 5.18 -6.09
N PRO A 71 15.69 4.02 -5.55
CA PRO A 71 16.05 2.73 -6.10
C PRO A 71 15.40 2.49 -7.47
N ALA A 72 15.99 1.65 -8.29
CA ALA A 72 15.53 1.39 -9.65
C ALA A 72 14.05 1.00 -9.74
N PHE A 73 13.53 0.22 -8.79
CA PHE A 73 12.13 -0.19 -8.77
C PHE A 73 11.14 0.97 -8.54
N ALA A 74 11.61 2.08 -8.00
CA ALA A 74 10.78 3.26 -7.74
C ALA A 74 10.49 4.08 -9.01
N LEU A 75 11.15 3.73 -10.11
CA LEU A 75 11.13 4.46 -11.37
C LEU A 75 10.66 3.55 -12.51
N PRO A 76 9.37 3.52 -12.84
CA PRO A 76 8.92 2.86 -14.07
C PRO A 76 9.59 3.44 -15.29
N PRO A 77 9.88 2.65 -16.35
CA PRO A 77 10.58 3.13 -17.55
C PRO A 77 9.92 4.34 -18.21
N HIS A 78 8.59 4.43 -18.14
CA HIS A 78 7.82 5.54 -18.72
C HIS A 78 7.83 6.83 -17.88
N ARG A 79 8.29 6.81 -16.62
CA ARG A 79 8.40 7.97 -15.70
C ARG A 79 7.12 8.81 -15.53
N GLN A 80 5.96 8.22 -15.75
CA GLN A 80 4.68 8.92 -15.61
C GLN A 80 4.12 8.84 -14.18
N TRP A 81 4.80 8.10 -13.32
CA TRP A 81 4.66 8.13 -11.88
C TRP A 81 5.99 7.70 -11.24
N VAL A 82 6.18 8.04 -10.00
CA VAL A 82 7.40 7.72 -9.23
C VAL A 82 6.99 7.23 -7.86
N SER A 83 7.63 6.16 -7.38
CA SER A 83 7.39 5.70 -6.02
C SER A 83 7.97 6.69 -5.01
N ASP A 84 7.15 7.09 -4.05
CA ASP A 84 7.52 7.99 -2.98
C ASP A 84 7.73 7.28 -1.64
N ARG A 85 7.14 6.09 -1.48
CA ARG A 85 7.24 5.26 -0.28
C ARG A 85 6.83 3.82 -0.54
N MET A 86 7.07 2.96 0.46
CA MET A 86 6.70 1.55 0.45
C MET A 86 5.69 1.23 1.55
N ASN A 87 4.72 0.39 1.23
CA ASN A 87 3.93 -0.34 2.22
C ASN A 87 4.33 -1.82 2.19
N PHE A 88 4.40 -2.41 3.38
CA PHE A 88 4.68 -3.84 3.53
C PHE A 88 3.46 -4.53 4.12
N PHE A 89 3.06 -5.63 3.50
CA PHE A 89 2.09 -6.54 4.08
C PHE A 89 2.77 -7.32 5.20
N VAL A 90 2.33 -7.06 6.40
CA VAL A 90 2.86 -7.67 7.62
C VAL A 90 1.73 -8.30 8.43
N VAL A 91 2.09 -9.16 9.35
CA VAL A 91 1.14 -9.68 10.33
C VAL A 91 1.00 -8.68 11.47
N GLY A 92 -0.11 -7.92 11.46
CA GLY A 92 -0.49 -7.06 12.58
C GLY A 92 -1.20 -7.88 13.66
N TYR A 93 -0.95 -7.61 14.94
CA TYR A 93 -1.59 -8.33 16.03
C TYR A 93 -1.91 -7.44 17.22
N ASN A 94 -2.99 -7.76 17.92
CA ASN A 94 -3.36 -7.07 19.14
C ASN A 94 -2.51 -7.58 20.31
N THR A 95 -1.73 -6.70 20.91
CA THR A 95 -0.76 -7.06 21.97
C THR A 95 -1.42 -7.46 23.29
N SER A 96 -2.71 -7.14 23.50
CA SER A 96 -3.48 -7.58 24.66
C SER A 96 -4.15 -8.96 24.47
N LYS A 97 -4.17 -9.48 23.22
CA LYS A 97 -4.81 -10.76 22.87
C LYS A 97 -3.82 -11.84 22.41
N VAL A 98 -2.68 -11.42 21.87
CA VAL A 98 -1.66 -12.31 21.30
C VAL A 98 -0.29 -11.79 21.70
N ARG A 99 0.53 -12.65 22.27
CA ARG A 99 1.94 -12.35 22.55
C ARG A 99 2.76 -12.58 21.29
N ARG A 100 3.86 -11.86 21.15
CA ARG A 100 4.77 -11.96 20.00
C ARG A 100 5.25 -13.40 19.75
N GLU A 101 5.54 -14.14 20.82
CA GLU A 101 6.07 -15.50 20.81
C GLU A 101 5.03 -16.54 20.36
N GLU A 102 3.75 -16.18 20.35
CA GLU A 102 2.67 -17.05 19.87
C GLU A 102 2.50 -16.99 18.36
N LEU A 103 3.07 -15.96 17.72
CA LEU A 103 2.96 -15.80 16.26
C LEU A 103 3.79 -16.87 15.55
N PRO A 104 3.18 -17.56 14.56
CA PRO A 104 3.93 -18.47 13.70
C PRO A 104 5.04 -17.77 12.93
N ALA A 105 6.14 -18.49 12.67
CA ALA A 105 7.25 -18.00 11.88
C ALA A 105 6.94 -17.96 10.37
N THR A 106 5.92 -18.71 9.92
CA THR A 106 5.49 -18.81 8.51
C THR A 106 3.99 -18.62 8.38
N TYR A 107 3.54 -18.26 7.19
CA TYR A 107 2.10 -18.13 6.91
C TYR A 107 1.32 -19.43 7.11
N GLU A 108 1.92 -20.58 6.80
CA GLU A 108 1.28 -21.89 6.99
C GLU A 108 0.97 -22.18 8.46
N GLY A 109 1.75 -21.62 9.40
CA GLY A 109 1.48 -21.76 10.83
C GLY A 109 0.17 -21.11 11.28
N PHE A 110 -0.38 -20.15 10.52
CA PHE A 110 -1.70 -19.57 10.77
C PHE A 110 -2.86 -20.46 10.32
N LEU A 111 -2.57 -21.60 9.71
CA LEU A 111 -3.58 -22.64 9.39
C LEU A 111 -3.85 -23.57 10.60
N ASP A 112 -3.12 -23.44 11.69
CA ASP A 112 -3.41 -24.16 12.93
C ASP A 112 -4.82 -23.79 13.43
N PRO A 113 -5.69 -24.77 13.80
CA PRO A 113 -7.05 -24.55 14.27
C PRO A 113 -7.20 -23.52 15.39
N ARG A 114 -6.16 -23.31 16.21
CA ARG A 114 -6.17 -22.29 17.28
C ARG A 114 -6.37 -20.85 16.76
N TRP A 115 -6.07 -20.60 15.48
CA TRP A 115 -6.24 -19.30 14.85
C TRP A 115 -7.63 -19.09 14.22
N LYS A 116 -8.45 -20.13 14.13
CA LYS A 116 -9.79 -20.03 13.55
C LYS A 116 -10.65 -19.02 14.30
N GLY A 117 -11.27 -18.09 13.55
CA GLY A 117 -12.06 -17.00 14.10
C GLY A 117 -11.25 -15.86 14.73
N ARG A 118 -9.90 -15.88 14.59
CA ARG A 118 -8.99 -14.87 15.12
C ARG A 118 -8.26 -14.08 14.05
N LEU A 119 -8.35 -14.53 12.79
CA LEU A 119 -7.65 -13.97 11.65
C LEU A 119 -8.50 -12.93 10.92
N GLY A 120 -7.84 -11.92 10.36
CA GLY A 120 -8.43 -10.96 9.45
C GLY A 120 -7.55 -10.72 8.24
N ILE A 121 -8.20 -10.39 7.11
CA ILE A 121 -7.55 -9.99 5.85
C ILE A 121 -8.28 -8.79 5.24
N GLU A 122 -7.59 -8.04 4.39
CA GLU A 122 -8.22 -6.96 3.63
C GLU A 122 -8.92 -7.52 2.37
N ALA A 123 -10.04 -6.94 1.99
CA ALA A 123 -10.94 -7.49 0.96
C ALA A 123 -10.40 -7.43 -0.48
N THR A 124 -9.40 -6.61 -0.76
CA THR A 124 -8.90 -6.36 -2.12
C THR A 124 -7.44 -6.81 -2.33
N ASP A 125 -6.91 -7.66 -1.45
CA ASP A 125 -5.50 -8.07 -1.44
C ASP A 125 -5.17 -9.23 -2.41
N ALA A 126 -5.86 -9.30 -3.56
CA ALA A 126 -5.59 -10.30 -4.59
C ALA A 126 -4.12 -10.26 -5.07
N GLU A 127 -3.50 -9.09 -5.09
CA GLU A 127 -2.08 -8.95 -5.46
C GLU A 127 -1.11 -9.55 -4.42
N TRP A 128 -1.44 -9.47 -3.12
CA TRP A 128 -0.68 -10.15 -2.07
C TRP A 128 -0.75 -11.66 -2.29
N MET A 129 -1.93 -12.19 -2.55
CA MET A 129 -2.12 -13.61 -2.90
C MET A 129 -1.31 -13.98 -4.14
N ALA A 130 -1.44 -13.23 -5.22
CA ALA A 130 -0.74 -13.48 -6.48
C ALA A 130 0.78 -13.50 -6.29
N THR A 131 1.30 -12.53 -5.53
CA THR A 131 2.75 -12.42 -5.24
C THR A 131 3.25 -13.62 -4.43
N LEU A 132 2.52 -14.03 -3.39
CA LEU A 132 2.88 -15.22 -2.60
C LEU A 132 2.84 -16.49 -3.44
N ILE A 133 1.80 -16.66 -4.30
CA ILE A 133 1.70 -17.80 -5.21
C ILE A 133 2.88 -17.84 -6.19
N LYS A 134 3.29 -16.67 -6.69
CA LYS A 134 4.46 -16.58 -7.59
C LYS A 134 5.76 -16.99 -6.89
N VAL A 135 5.94 -16.61 -5.63
CA VAL A 135 7.12 -16.96 -4.83
C VAL A 135 7.14 -18.44 -4.45
N TRP A 136 6.01 -19.00 -4.03
CA TRP A 136 5.92 -20.39 -3.55
C TRP A 136 5.71 -21.43 -4.64
N GLY A 137 5.33 -20.99 -5.84
CA GLY A 137 4.79 -21.83 -6.90
C GLY A 137 3.28 -22.05 -6.76
N VAL A 138 2.63 -22.30 -7.90
CA VAL A 138 1.16 -22.35 -8.01
C VAL A 138 0.53 -23.38 -7.08
N GLU A 139 1.07 -24.60 -7.05
CA GLU A 139 0.50 -25.70 -6.27
C GLU A 139 0.48 -25.38 -4.77
N ARG A 140 1.65 -25.05 -4.19
CA ARG A 140 1.78 -24.70 -2.76
C ARG A 140 0.96 -23.48 -2.41
N GLY A 141 1.05 -22.41 -3.22
CA GLY A 141 0.34 -21.17 -2.96
C GLY A 141 -1.17 -21.35 -2.99
N MET A 142 -1.71 -22.01 -4.03
CA MET A 142 -3.15 -22.27 -4.12
C MET A 142 -3.67 -23.17 -2.99
N ASN A 143 -2.88 -24.18 -2.59
CA ASN A 143 -3.23 -25.03 -1.46
C ASN A 143 -3.30 -24.21 -0.14
N PHE A 144 -2.34 -23.34 0.09
CA PHE A 144 -2.35 -22.44 1.25
C PHE A 144 -3.62 -21.58 1.27
N PHE A 145 -3.93 -20.87 0.19
CA PHE A 145 -5.08 -19.95 0.16
C PHE A 145 -6.43 -20.66 0.26
N ARG A 146 -6.58 -21.87 -0.29
CA ARG A 146 -7.77 -22.70 -0.06
C ARG A 146 -7.94 -23.02 1.42
N LYS A 147 -6.87 -23.51 2.08
CA LYS A 147 -6.91 -23.79 3.52
C LYS A 147 -7.15 -22.54 4.37
N LEU A 148 -6.56 -21.40 3.98
CA LEU A 148 -6.82 -20.12 4.65
C LEU A 148 -8.29 -19.72 4.54
N SER A 149 -8.95 -19.95 3.39
CA SER A 149 -10.37 -19.66 3.25
C SER A 149 -11.25 -20.54 4.14
N GLU A 150 -10.84 -21.80 4.39
CA GLU A 150 -11.51 -22.70 5.34
C GLU A 150 -11.39 -22.25 6.81
N MET A 151 -10.35 -21.47 7.11
CA MET A 151 -10.19 -20.83 8.43
C MET A 151 -11.21 -19.70 8.65
N LYS A 152 -11.90 -19.25 7.59
CA LYS A 152 -12.90 -18.18 7.60
C LYS A 152 -12.39 -16.89 8.23
N PRO A 153 -11.31 -16.30 7.70
CA PRO A 153 -10.82 -15.03 8.20
C PRO A 153 -11.90 -13.95 8.07
N ASP A 154 -11.87 -12.99 8.98
CA ASP A 154 -12.73 -11.81 8.91
C ASP A 154 -12.22 -10.90 7.77
N VAL A 155 -13.05 -10.67 6.75
CA VAL A 155 -12.69 -9.91 5.56
C VAL A 155 -13.22 -8.49 5.69
N ARG A 156 -12.32 -7.50 5.65
CA ARG A 156 -12.66 -6.08 5.81
C ARG A 156 -12.09 -5.23 4.69
N LYS A 157 -12.89 -4.30 4.18
CA LYS A 157 -12.45 -3.41 3.11
C LYS A 157 -11.75 -2.17 3.68
N GLY A 158 -10.46 -2.06 3.42
CA GLY A 158 -9.59 -0.96 3.82
C GLY A 158 -8.57 -1.34 4.89
N HIS A 159 -7.27 -1.19 4.56
CA HIS A 159 -6.16 -1.52 5.48
C HIS A 159 -6.15 -0.69 6.77
N ILE A 160 -6.68 0.54 6.74
CA ILE A 160 -6.83 1.36 7.96
C ILE A 160 -7.85 0.71 8.88
N LEU A 161 -9.02 0.33 8.35
CA LEU A 161 -10.07 -0.34 9.12
C LEU A 161 -9.57 -1.68 9.68
N LEU A 162 -8.86 -2.49 8.87
CA LEU A 162 -8.30 -3.75 9.35
C LEU A 162 -7.37 -3.52 10.56
N ALA A 163 -6.46 -2.53 10.48
CA ALA A 163 -5.57 -2.21 11.58
C ALA A 163 -6.32 -1.66 12.81
N GLU A 164 -7.37 -0.87 12.62
CA GLU A 164 -8.24 -0.38 13.70
C GLU A 164 -8.96 -1.51 14.43
N LEU A 165 -9.50 -2.48 13.69
CA LEU A 165 -10.15 -3.67 14.26
C LEU A 165 -9.15 -4.57 15.00
N VAL A 166 -7.91 -4.67 14.50
CA VAL A 166 -6.83 -5.35 15.22
C VAL A 166 -6.50 -4.60 16.51
N ALA A 167 -6.34 -3.28 16.47
CA ALA A 167 -6.07 -2.48 17.67
C ALA A 167 -7.23 -2.55 18.69
N ALA A 168 -8.47 -2.59 18.22
CA ALA A 168 -9.66 -2.75 19.08
C ALA A 168 -9.79 -4.17 19.69
N GLY A 169 -9.06 -5.16 19.16
CA GLY A 169 -9.11 -6.55 19.58
C GLY A 169 -10.32 -7.33 19.06
N GLU A 170 -11.05 -6.78 18.10
CA GLU A 170 -12.12 -7.48 17.37
C GLU A 170 -11.53 -8.54 16.45
N ILE A 171 -10.41 -8.21 15.81
CA ILE A 171 -9.54 -9.13 15.07
C ILE A 171 -8.26 -9.29 15.88
N HIS A 172 -7.87 -10.52 16.19
CA HIS A 172 -6.66 -10.74 16.99
C HIS A 172 -5.39 -10.59 16.15
N VAL A 173 -5.44 -11.05 14.88
CA VAL A 173 -4.31 -11.07 13.95
C VAL A 173 -4.78 -10.70 12.54
N GLY A 174 -4.25 -9.61 11.99
CA GLY A 174 -4.48 -9.20 10.61
C GLY A 174 -3.32 -9.65 9.71
N LEU A 175 -3.55 -10.61 8.83
CA LEU A 175 -2.48 -11.20 7.98
C LEU A 175 -2.00 -10.24 6.89
N THR A 176 -2.82 -9.27 6.49
CA THR A 176 -2.51 -8.29 5.45
C THR A 176 -2.53 -6.85 5.97
N THR A 177 -2.17 -6.66 7.23
CA THR A 177 -2.02 -5.32 7.79
C THR A 177 -0.82 -4.61 7.15
N TYR A 178 -0.94 -3.33 6.82
CA TYR A 178 0.23 -2.55 6.45
C TYR A 178 1.04 -2.16 7.69
N ASN A 179 2.36 -2.35 7.62
CA ASN A 179 3.28 -1.94 8.67
C ASN A 179 3.08 -0.47 9.07
N SER A 180 2.87 0.41 8.08
CA SER A 180 2.66 1.85 8.30
C SER A 180 1.39 2.17 9.11
N ASN A 181 0.32 1.37 8.94
CA ASN A 181 -0.92 1.55 9.70
C ASN A 181 -0.76 1.05 11.14
N ALA A 182 -0.19 -0.15 11.31
CA ALA A 182 0.10 -0.69 12.63
C ALA A 182 1.07 0.21 13.41
N GLU A 183 2.15 0.65 12.78
CA GLU A 183 3.14 1.55 13.39
C GLU A 183 2.52 2.89 13.81
N SER A 184 1.67 3.47 12.96
CA SER A 184 0.97 4.71 13.29
C SER A 184 0.05 4.58 14.50
N MET A 185 -0.62 3.43 14.67
CA MET A 185 -1.48 3.17 15.83
C MET A 185 -0.66 2.86 17.08
N LYS A 186 0.39 2.06 16.93
CA LYS A 186 1.35 1.76 18.02
C LYS A 186 1.95 3.04 18.60
N ARG A 187 2.42 3.97 17.76
CA ARG A 187 2.98 5.27 18.19
C ARG A 187 1.97 6.15 18.94
N ARG A 188 0.69 5.95 18.72
CA ARG A 188 -0.40 6.63 19.45
C ARG A 188 -0.84 5.88 20.71
N GLY A 189 -0.12 4.83 21.12
CA GLY A 189 -0.40 4.03 22.31
C GLY A 189 -1.47 2.96 22.11
N GLY A 190 -1.86 2.65 20.87
CA GLY A 190 -2.81 1.55 20.60
C GLY A 190 -2.19 0.19 20.90
N PRO A 191 -2.98 -0.80 21.39
CA PRO A 191 -2.51 -2.14 21.72
C PRO A 191 -2.34 -3.00 20.45
N ILE A 192 -1.52 -2.53 19.53
CA ILE A 192 -1.18 -3.20 18.27
C ILE A 192 0.32 -3.20 18.05
N ASP A 193 0.84 -4.30 17.55
CA ASP A 193 2.19 -4.39 17.01
C ASP A 193 2.18 -5.22 15.72
N TRP A 194 3.32 -5.38 15.08
CA TRP A 194 3.41 -6.10 13.81
C TRP A 194 4.68 -6.94 13.70
N ALA A 195 4.61 -7.98 12.88
CA ALA A 195 5.69 -8.87 12.58
C ALA A 195 5.85 -9.07 11.07
N PRO A 196 7.05 -8.98 10.51
CA PRO A 196 7.30 -9.49 9.17
C PRO A 196 7.24 -11.02 9.22
N VAL A 197 6.43 -11.61 8.35
CA VAL A 197 6.38 -13.07 8.13
C VAL A 197 6.76 -13.33 6.68
N GLU A 198 7.80 -14.12 6.47
CA GLU A 198 8.34 -14.36 5.12
C GLU A 198 7.46 -15.33 4.31
N PRO A 199 7.31 -15.03 3.00
CA PRO A 199 7.84 -13.90 2.25
C PRO A 199 7.02 -12.63 2.51
N VAL A 200 7.70 -11.56 2.94
CA VAL A 200 7.04 -10.26 3.09
C VAL A 200 6.79 -9.67 1.71
N VAL A 201 5.57 -9.26 1.43
CA VAL A 201 5.21 -8.59 0.19
C VAL A 201 5.29 -7.08 0.38
N ALA A 202 5.95 -6.40 -0.55
CA ALA A 202 6.10 -4.95 -0.54
C ALA A 202 5.37 -4.33 -1.73
N ARG A 203 4.53 -3.33 -1.45
CA ARG A 203 3.76 -2.57 -2.44
C ARG A 203 4.33 -1.16 -2.56
N PRO A 204 4.85 -0.76 -3.74
CA PRO A 204 5.20 0.63 -3.97
C PRO A 204 3.95 1.51 -3.96
N GLN A 205 4.05 2.64 -3.30
CA GLN A 205 3.14 3.76 -3.43
C GLN A 205 3.87 4.91 -4.08
N GLY A 206 3.16 5.77 -4.78
CA GLY A 206 3.83 6.81 -5.53
C GLY A 206 2.94 7.99 -5.86
N ILE A 207 3.52 8.87 -6.60
CA ILE A 207 2.95 10.16 -7.02
C ILE A 207 3.00 10.27 -8.55
N ALA A 208 1.91 10.74 -9.13
CA ALA A 208 1.80 11.09 -10.54
C ALA A 208 1.30 12.52 -10.71
N VAL A 209 1.87 13.23 -11.67
CA VAL A 209 1.36 14.54 -12.12
C VAL A 209 0.35 14.29 -13.22
N MET A 210 -0.83 14.88 -13.11
CA MET A 210 -1.88 14.70 -14.10
C MET A 210 -1.57 15.46 -15.39
N LYS A 211 -1.86 14.82 -16.54
CA LYS A 211 -1.53 15.37 -17.87
C LYS A 211 -2.17 16.72 -18.14
N ASN A 212 -3.39 16.92 -17.66
CA ASN A 212 -4.15 18.14 -17.82
C ASN A 212 -4.35 18.83 -16.46
N ALA A 213 -3.32 18.81 -15.62
CA ALA A 213 -3.34 19.48 -14.33
C ALA A 213 -3.68 20.97 -14.51
N PRO A 214 -4.68 21.51 -13.78
CA PRO A 214 -5.01 22.94 -13.86
C PRO A 214 -3.88 23.85 -13.39
N HIS A 215 -3.00 23.35 -12.51
CA HIS A 215 -1.86 24.08 -11.96
C HIS A 215 -0.54 23.30 -12.14
N PRO A 216 -0.05 23.11 -13.39
CA PRO A 216 1.03 22.17 -13.67
C PRO A 216 2.33 22.50 -12.94
N ASN A 217 2.68 23.77 -12.78
CA ASN A 217 3.90 24.17 -12.05
C ASN A 217 3.79 23.88 -10.56
N ALA A 218 2.63 24.10 -9.95
CA ALA A 218 2.39 23.76 -8.56
C ALA A 218 2.36 22.26 -8.34
N ALA A 219 1.82 21.48 -9.29
CA ALA A 219 1.83 20.03 -9.30
C ALA A 219 3.26 19.47 -9.30
N LEU A 220 4.13 19.97 -10.19
CA LEU A 220 5.54 19.59 -10.26
C LEU A 220 6.28 19.99 -8.98
N LEU A 221 6.05 21.18 -8.46
CA LEU A 221 6.65 21.64 -7.21
C LEU A 221 6.23 20.77 -6.02
N PHE A 222 4.97 20.31 -5.99
CA PHE A 222 4.49 19.40 -4.96
C PHE A 222 5.12 18.01 -5.09
N ALA A 223 5.20 17.46 -6.31
CA ALA A 223 5.86 16.19 -6.57
C ALA A 223 7.35 16.24 -6.17
N ASP A 224 8.02 17.33 -6.51
CA ASP A 224 9.41 17.58 -6.15
C ASP A 224 9.61 17.65 -4.62
N PHE A 225 8.72 18.35 -3.91
CA PHE A 225 8.73 18.40 -2.46
C PHE A 225 8.52 17.03 -1.81
N VAL A 226 7.58 16.22 -2.33
CA VAL A 226 7.33 14.87 -1.82
C VAL A 226 8.57 13.98 -1.95
N LEU A 227 9.32 14.11 -3.03
CA LEU A 227 10.53 13.33 -3.31
C LEU A 227 11.78 13.92 -2.63
N SER A 228 11.74 15.18 -2.18
CA SER A 228 12.86 15.85 -1.52
C SER A 228 13.25 15.17 -0.20
N PRO A 229 14.48 15.40 0.31
CA PRO A 229 14.88 14.89 1.62
C PRO A 229 13.88 15.28 2.73
N GLU A 230 13.39 16.52 2.72
CA GLU A 230 12.41 17.01 3.70
C GLU A 230 11.08 16.21 3.63
N GLY A 231 10.55 15.99 2.43
CA GLY A 231 9.32 15.19 2.23
C GLY A 231 9.51 13.73 2.66
N GLN A 232 10.65 13.14 2.33
CA GLN A 232 10.98 11.76 2.65
C GLN A 232 11.26 11.58 4.15
N GLU A 233 11.93 12.52 4.81
CA GLU A 233 12.11 12.52 6.28
C GLU A 233 10.77 12.68 7.00
N LEU A 234 9.85 13.47 6.45
CA LEU A 234 8.51 13.59 6.99
C LEU A 234 7.74 12.27 6.90
N PHE A 235 7.86 11.50 5.82
CA PHE A 235 7.31 10.13 5.76
C PHE A 235 7.90 9.24 6.86
N SER A 236 9.21 9.25 7.04
CA SER A 236 9.87 8.46 8.08
C SER A 236 9.38 8.85 9.48
N SER A 237 9.27 10.14 9.78
CA SER A 237 8.75 10.65 11.05
C SER A 237 7.32 10.21 11.36
N LEU A 238 6.52 9.98 10.31
CA LEU A 238 5.13 9.52 10.40
C LEU A 238 5.01 7.98 10.46
N GLY A 239 6.13 7.24 10.58
CA GLY A 239 6.12 5.79 10.63
C GLY A 239 5.87 5.13 9.28
N ARG A 240 6.23 5.80 8.19
CA ARG A 240 6.20 5.27 6.82
C ARG A 240 7.60 4.94 6.35
N VAL A 241 7.72 4.08 5.36
CA VAL A 241 9.01 3.74 4.76
C VAL A 241 9.22 4.59 3.51
N PRO A 242 10.12 5.59 3.55
CA PRO A 242 10.44 6.41 2.38
C PRO A 242 11.00 5.59 1.23
N ALA A 243 10.81 6.03 -0.01
CA ALA A 243 11.45 5.42 -1.16
C ALA A 243 12.92 5.85 -1.32
N SER A 244 13.28 7.03 -0.82
CA SER A 244 14.62 7.58 -0.95
C SER A 244 15.67 6.75 -0.22
N LEU A 245 16.77 6.41 -0.92
CA LEU A 245 17.95 5.75 -0.36
C LEU A 245 18.74 6.65 0.62
N LYS A 246 18.47 7.95 0.62
CA LYS A 246 19.12 8.92 1.52
C LYS A 246 18.46 9.01 2.88
N VAL A 247 17.24 8.50 3.02
CA VAL A 247 16.50 8.55 4.28
C VAL A 247 16.36 7.12 4.83
N ALA A 248 17.09 6.84 5.90
CA ALA A 248 17.07 5.53 6.54
C ALA A 248 15.70 5.26 7.22
N SER A 249 15.28 4.01 7.19
CA SER A 249 14.13 3.51 7.94
C SER A 249 14.51 2.24 8.68
N THR A 250 14.03 2.12 9.91
CA THR A 250 14.13 0.87 10.69
C THR A 250 12.95 -0.07 10.46
N LEU A 251 11.96 0.37 9.67
CA LEU A 251 10.69 -0.32 9.48
C LEU A 251 10.70 -1.31 8.30
N ASN A 252 11.83 -1.47 7.61
CA ASN A 252 12.02 -2.38 6.47
C ASN A 252 13.32 -3.19 6.55
N ASN A 253 13.84 -3.41 7.77
CA ASN A 253 15.05 -4.20 7.98
C ASN A 253 14.73 -5.71 7.93
N PHE A 254 14.20 -6.18 6.81
CA PHE A 254 13.88 -7.57 6.51
C PHE A 254 13.86 -7.77 4.99
N LYS A 255 13.93 -9.04 4.56
CA LYS A 255 13.78 -9.39 3.14
C LYS A 255 12.33 -9.23 2.68
N TYR A 256 12.13 -8.78 1.46
CA TYR A 256 10.80 -8.62 0.87
C TYR A 256 10.79 -8.91 -0.63
N THR A 257 9.61 -9.22 -1.13
CA THR A 257 9.31 -9.35 -2.57
C THR A 257 8.44 -8.19 -3.00
N LEU A 258 8.85 -7.51 -4.05
CA LEU A 258 8.10 -6.40 -4.62
C LEU A 258 6.90 -6.91 -5.43
N VAL A 259 5.77 -6.26 -5.24
CA VAL A 259 4.69 -6.29 -6.21
C VAL A 259 5.16 -5.57 -7.47
N ASP A 260 5.02 -6.22 -8.61
CA ASP A 260 5.20 -5.58 -9.91
C ASP A 260 3.87 -4.98 -10.37
N PRO A 261 3.72 -3.63 -10.37
CA PRO A 261 2.44 -2.99 -10.67
C PRO A 261 1.89 -3.31 -12.05
N ALA A 262 2.75 -3.43 -13.06
CA ALA A 262 2.34 -3.74 -14.43
C ALA A 262 1.79 -5.17 -14.53
N THR A 263 2.53 -6.15 -13.99
CA THR A 263 2.09 -7.55 -13.98
C THR A 263 0.80 -7.75 -13.17
N VAL A 264 0.67 -7.06 -12.02
CA VAL A 264 -0.55 -7.13 -11.22
C VAL A 264 -1.74 -6.62 -12.01
N LEU A 265 -1.58 -5.51 -12.72
CA LEU A 265 -2.65 -4.95 -13.55
C LEU A 265 -3.02 -5.86 -14.73
N ASP A 266 -2.02 -6.45 -15.40
CA ASP A 266 -2.24 -7.37 -16.53
C ASP A 266 -2.96 -8.66 -16.13
N GLU A 267 -2.73 -9.14 -14.91
CA GLU A 267 -3.31 -10.37 -14.38
C GLU A 267 -4.47 -10.11 -13.38
N SER A 268 -4.90 -8.85 -13.20
CA SER A 268 -5.85 -8.44 -12.16
C SER A 268 -7.15 -9.23 -12.20
N GLU A 269 -7.78 -9.35 -13.37
CA GLU A 269 -9.05 -10.07 -13.54
C GLU A 269 -8.97 -11.52 -13.05
N LYS A 270 -7.87 -12.22 -13.38
CA LYS A 270 -7.62 -13.60 -12.95
C LYS A 270 -7.52 -13.70 -11.44
N TRP A 271 -6.69 -12.85 -10.83
CA TRP A 271 -6.40 -12.96 -9.41
C TRP A 271 -7.54 -12.44 -8.53
N GLU A 272 -8.23 -11.38 -8.96
CA GLU A 272 -9.43 -10.90 -8.31
C GLU A 272 -10.57 -11.92 -8.35
N LYS A 273 -10.74 -12.61 -9.48
CA LYS A 273 -11.73 -13.70 -9.59
C LYS A 273 -11.44 -14.79 -8.57
N ILE A 274 -10.19 -15.29 -8.50
CA ILE A 274 -9.79 -16.34 -7.56
C ILE A 274 -9.95 -15.84 -6.10
N TRP A 275 -9.52 -14.61 -5.80
CA TRP A 275 -9.67 -14.01 -4.47
C TRP A 275 -11.14 -13.94 -4.05
N ASN A 276 -11.99 -13.43 -4.92
CA ASN A 276 -13.41 -13.30 -4.67
C ASN A 276 -14.08 -14.66 -4.44
N GLU A 277 -13.69 -15.70 -5.19
CA GLU A 277 -14.18 -17.06 -5.02
C GLU A 277 -13.78 -17.65 -3.67
N LEU A 278 -12.57 -17.37 -3.19
CA LEU A 278 -12.08 -17.92 -1.93
C LEU A 278 -12.62 -17.16 -0.69
N PHE A 279 -12.76 -15.86 -0.75
CA PHE A 279 -12.95 -15.04 0.44
C PHE A 279 -14.21 -14.18 0.46
N LEU A 280 -14.82 -13.86 -0.69
CA LEU A 280 -15.96 -12.94 -0.77
C LEU A 280 -17.28 -13.60 -1.18
N LYS A 281 -17.25 -14.74 -1.87
CA LYS A 281 -18.48 -15.52 -2.12
C LYS A 281 -18.86 -16.29 -0.86
N LYS A 282 -20.03 -15.97 -0.33
CA LYS A 282 -20.70 -16.79 0.70
C LYS A 282 -21.60 -17.82 0.03
#